data_60c3b872136766503674941e21b91844
#
_entry.id   60c3b872136766503674941e21b91844
#
_cell.length_a   1.000
_cell.length_b   1.000
_cell.length_c   1.000
_cell.angle_alpha   90.00
_cell.angle_beta   90.00
_cell.angle_gamma   90.00
#
_symmetry.space_group_name_H-M   'P 1'
#
loop_
_entity.id
_entity.type
_entity.pdbx_description
1 polymer ?
#
loop_
_entity_poly.entity_id
_entity_poly.type
_entity_poly.pdbx_seq_one_letter_code
_entity_poly.pdbx_strand_id
1 'polypeptide(L)'
;ADIAFRRGFMKKNFFYGIDVFKLLCAVLIVCIHTAPLESLSTRANSLLVNCFCRVAVPFFFVSSGFLVFKKVQIGQNFGFSPIWKYVKKILWLYLFWSAVYFPFTAARIYRNRGTGAALSIFLDWLKNMVFSAGYGFLWYLPATAAAVLAVGFLLKKRVSINAVLAIGFCLYLVGLCGQSYFGLVRQIPHSPELSAAVKSVYDFIGTTRNGIFEGFVFIALGAKLSQKENFGTLKKSAAGLALSLILLCGEFALVSKMRWRLEFDMYLMLLPCAWFMLKTALCFRPNLPEKLLRLCRPYSSLIYFTHMLFIDGYCLFTRAEYTDSFLMFAIGLLPALLVSTAVILLSGKKHFSFLKKIY
;
A
#
# COMPACT_ATOMS: atom_id res chain seq x y z
N ALA A 1 15.52 -39.20 -8.00
CA ALA A 1 14.08 -38.85 -7.92
C ALA A 1 13.84 -37.41 -7.40
N ASP A 2 14.62 -36.97 -6.42
CA ASP A 2 14.44 -35.62 -5.78
C ASP A 2 14.86 -34.46 -6.69
N ILE A 3 15.83 -34.61 -7.57
CA ILE A 3 16.32 -33.56 -8.48
C ILE A 3 15.36 -33.38 -9.67
N ALA A 4 14.71 -34.47 -10.14
CA ALA A 4 13.68 -34.39 -11.18
C ALA A 4 12.37 -33.78 -10.67
N PHE A 5 11.99 -34.07 -9.43
CA PHE A 5 10.85 -33.45 -8.74
C PHE A 5 11.05 -31.93 -8.56
N ARG A 6 12.27 -31.49 -8.21
CA ARG A 6 12.61 -30.06 -8.11
C ARG A 6 12.60 -29.32 -9.46
N ARG A 7 12.97 -29.96 -10.58
CA ARG A 7 12.93 -29.37 -11.93
C ARG A 7 11.52 -29.24 -12.50
N GLY A 8 10.58 -30.12 -12.14
CA GLY A 8 9.18 -30.02 -12.54
C GLY A 8 8.42 -28.85 -11.87
N PHE A 9 8.84 -28.40 -10.70
CA PHE A 9 8.21 -27.33 -9.93
C PHE A 9 8.61 -25.90 -10.38
N MET A 10 9.58 -25.76 -11.29
CA MET A 10 10.05 -24.45 -11.79
C MET A 10 9.25 -23.87 -12.96
N LYS A 11 8.12 -24.45 -13.33
CA LYS A 11 7.21 -23.90 -14.35
C LYS A 11 6.17 -22.96 -13.74
N LYS A 12 6.51 -21.69 -13.58
CA LYS A 12 5.82 -20.55 -12.98
C LYS A 12 5.95 -20.49 -11.45
N ASN A 13 6.86 -19.66 -10.96
CA ASN A 13 6.98 -19.33 -9.53
C ASN A 13 5.73 -18.58 -9.05
N PHE A 14 4.71 -19.31 -8.63
CA PHE A 14 3.56 -18.73 -7.93
C PHE A 14 3.91 -18.63 -6.45
N PHE A 15 3.88 -17.41 -5.92
CA PHE A 15 4.09 -17.14 -4.50
C PHE A 15 2.73 -17.00 -3.82
N TYR A 16 1.98 -18.11 -3.68
CA TYR A 16 0.63 -18.11 -3.10
C TYR A 16 0.55 -17.49 -1.71
N GLY A 17 1.59 -17.66 -0.89
CA GLY A 17 1.64 -17.00 0.41
C GLY A 17 1.60 -15.47 0.29
N ILE A 18 2.29 -14.88 -0.71
CA ILE A 18 2.19 -13.43 -0.95
C ILE A 18 0.74 -13.04 -1.30
N ASP A 19 0.06 -13.82 -2.15
CA ASP A 19 -1.30 -13.50 -2.59
C ASP A 19 -2.30 -13.61 -1.41
N VAL A 20 -2.14 -14.60 -0.50
CA VAL A 20 -2.92 -14.72 0.74
C VAL A 20 -2.70 -13.53 1.65
N PHE A 21 -1.43 -13.15 1.91
CA PHE A 21 -1.13 -12.00 2.76
C PHE A 21 -1.62 -10.67 2.15
N LYS A 22 -1.60 -10.52 0.81
CA LYS A 22 -2.20 -9.36 0.14
C LYS A 22 -3.72 -9.30 0.36
N LEU A 23 -4.40 -10.46 0.35
CA LEU A 23 -5.83 -10.51 0.62
C LEU A 23 -6.12 -10.07 2.06
N LEU A 24 -5.36 -10.55 3.05
CA LEU A 24 -5.46 -10.09 4.43
C LEU A 24 -5.21 -8.57 4.53
N CYS A 25 -4.16 -8.07 3.88
CA CYS A 25 -3.87 -6.64 3.86
C CYS A 25 -4.99 -5.82 3.21
N ALA A 26 -5.68 -6.33 2.18
CA ALA A 26 -6.83 -5.63 1.60
C ALA A 26 -7.97 -5.46 2.63
N VAL A 27 -8.22 -6.46 3.47
CA VAL A 27 -9.19 -6.35 4.57
C VAL A 27 -8.71 -5.33 5.62
N LEU A 28 -7.41 -5.33 5.97
CA LEU A 28 -6.85 -4.32 6.88
C LEU A 28 -6.98 -2.88 6.33
N ILE A 29 -6.89 -2.69 5.01
CA ILE A 29 -7.16 -1.38 4.38
C ILE A 29 -8.62 -0.97 4.59
N VAL A 30 -9.58 -1.90 4.46
CA VAL A 30 -10.98 -1.59 4.78
C VAL A 30 -11.11 -1.17 6.24
N CYS A 31 -10.44 -1.86 7.19
CA CYS A 31 -10.44 -1.46 8.60
C CYS A 31 -9.87 -0.04 8.81
N ILE A 32 -8.81 0.35 8.08
CA ILE A 32 -8.25 1.72 8.16
C ILE A 32 -9.29 2.78 7.79
N HIS A 33 -10.12 2.48 6.79
CA HIS A 33 -11.10 3.43 6.29
C HIS A 33 -12.45 3.38 6.99
N THR A 34 -12.69 2.46 7.90
CA THR A 34 -14.01 2.29 8.55
C THR A 34 -13.96 2.26 10.07
N ALA A 35 -12.76 2.16 10.64
CA ALA A 35 -12.52 2.12 12.09
C ALA A 35 -13.54 1.22 12.85
N PRO A 36 -13.59 -0.09 12.53
CA PRO A 36 -14.72 -0.99 12.85
C PRO A 36 -14.99 -1.19 14.33
N LEU A 37 -14.02 -0.92 15.20
CA LEU A 37 -14.16 -1.09 16.64
C LEU A 37 -14.43 0.21 17.39
N GLU A 38 -14.59 1.36 16.70
CA GLU A 38 -14.71 2.67 17.34
C GLU A 38 -15.93 2.75 18.25
N SER A 39 -17.06 2.21 17.83
CA SER A 39 -18.29 2.14 18.62
C SER A 39 -18.20 1.21 19.84
N LEU A 40 -17.26 0.26 19.85
CA LEU A 40 -17.05 -0.67 20.97
C LEU A 40 -16.00 -0.15 21.93
N SER A 41 -14.88 0.32 21.43
CA SER A 41 -13.77 0.85 22.22
C SER A 41 -12.80 1.64 21.35
N THR A 42 -12.74 2.95 21.56
CA THR A 42 -11.76 3.85 20.89
C THR A 42 -10.31 3.39 21.10
N ARG A 43 -9.97 2.83 22.28
CA ARG A 43 -8.61 2.32 22.52
C ARG A 43 -8.33 1.07 21.67
N ALA A 44 -9.24 0.10 21.64
CA ALA A 44 -9.09 -1.11 20.83
C ALA A 44 -9.04 -0.76 19.34
N ASN A 45 -9.91 0.16 18.88
CA ASN A 45 -9.91 0.64 17.52
C ASN A 45 -8.60 1.36 17.16
N SER A 46 -8.10 2.24 18.02
CA SER A 46 -6.84 2.93 17.81
C SER A 46 -5.67 1.94 17.71
N LEU A 47 -5.62 0.90 18.52
CA LEU A 47 -4.62 -0.16 18.42
C LEU A 47 -4.77 -0.95 17.09
N LEU A 48 -5.99 -1.30 16.71
CA LEU A 48 -6.24 -2.01 15.45
C LEU A 48 -5.82 -1.13 14.25
N VAL A 49 -6.38 0.05 14.12
CA VAL A 49 -6.28 0.89 12.92
C VAL A 49 -4.93 1.60 12.84
N ASN A 50 -4.45 2.18 13.96
CA ASN A 50 -3.26 3.01 13.98
C ASN A 50 -1.97 2.25 14.31
N CYS A 51 -2.05 0.94 14.60
CA CYS A 51 -0.90 0.08 14.81
C CYS A 51 -0.93 -1.12 13.85
N PHE A 52 -1.80 -2.10 14.08
CA PHE A 52 -1.78 -3.36 13.32
C PHE A 52 -2.11 -3.18 11.83
N CYS A 53 -3.11 -2.38 11.48
CA CYS A 53 -3.48 -2.19 10.07
C CYS A 53 -2.41 -1.44 9.27
N ARG A 54 -1.51 -0.69 9.93
CA ARG A 54 -0.45 0.09 9.25
C ARG A 54 0.61 -0.78 8.56
N VAL A 55 0.69 -2.07 8.84
CA VAL A 55 1.56 -3.00 8.11
C VAL A 55 1.09 -3.27 6.66
N ALA A 56 -0.18 -2.98 6.34
CA ALA A 56 -0.77 -3.36 5.07
C ALA A 56 -0.11 -2.66 3.86
N VAL A 57 0.05 -1.34 3.92
CA VAL A 57 0.68 -0.56 2.83
C VAL A 57 2.15 -0.91 2.66
N PRO A 58 2.99 -0.95 3.70
CA PRO A 58 4.36 -1.47 3.62
C PRO A 58 4.45 -2.87 3.00
N PHE A 59 3.52 -3.77 3.33
CA PHE A 59 3.50 -5.10 2.72
C PHE A 59 3.18 -5.05 1.23
N PHE A 60 2.25 -4.21 0.80
CA PHE A 60 1.99 -4.02 -0.63
C PHE A 60 3.22 -3.48 -1.36
N PHE A 61 3.93 -2.50 -0.81
CA PHE A 61 5.17 -1.99 -1.40
C PHE A 61 6.25 -3.07 -1.46
N VAL A 62 6.59 -3.71 -0.33
CA VAL A 62 7.70 -4.68 -0.29
C VAL A 62 7.42 -5.89 -1.18
N SER A 63 6.18 -6.37 -1.23
CA SER A 63 5.78 -7.47 -2.11
C SER A 63 5.80 -7.07 -3.58
N SER A 64 5.46 -5.82 -3.92
CA SER A 64 5.56 -5.28 -5.27
C SER A 64 7.02 -5.17 -5.72
N GLY A 65 7.90 -4.65 -4.87
CA GLY A 65 9.35 -4.63 -5.09
C GLY A 65 9.90 -6.04 -5.35
N PHE A 66 9.56 -7.00 -4.50
CA PHE A 66 9.99 -8.39 -4.67
C PHE A 66 9.53 -8.97 -6.03
N LEU A 67 8.25 -8.87 -6.37
CA LEU A 67 7.69 -9.47 -7.58
C LEU A 67 8.20 -8.81 -8.87
N VAL A 68 8.48 -7.51 -8.86
CA VAL A 68 9.05 -6.80 -10.00
C VAL A 68 10.52 -7.17 -10.18
N PHE A 69 11.32 -7.02 -9.12
CA PHE A 69 12.77 -7.21 -9.22
C PHE A 69 13.18 -8.69 -9.29
N LYS A 70 12.31 -9.64 -8.91
CA LYS A 70 12.51 -11.08 -9.20
C LYS A 70 12.53 -11.39 -10.71
N LYS A 71 11.95 -10.53 -11.55
CA LYS A 71 11.96 -10.64 -13.01
C LYS A 71 13.10 -9.86 -13.67
N VAL A 72 13.84 -9.09 -12.87
CA VAL A 72 14.96 -8.28 -13.33
C VAL A 72 16.25 -8.96 -12.92
N GLN A 73 17.17 -9.16 -13.88
CA GLN A 73 18.52 -9.61 -13.57
C GLN A 73 19.32 -8.40 -13.07
N ILE A 74 19.47 -8.31 -11.74
CA ILE A 74 20.25 -7.24 -11.12
C ILE A 74 21.74 -7.57 -11.29
N GLY A 75 22.45 -6.75 -12.07
CA GLY A 75 23.87 -6.98 -12.40
C GLY A 75 24.20 -6.59 -13.83
N GLN A 76 25.01 -7.39 -14.54
CA GLN A 76 25.53 -7.04 -15.86
C GLN A 76 24.45 -6.86 -16.95
N ASN A 77 23.36 -7.64 -16.89
CA ASN A 77 22.28 -7.64 -17.89
C ASN A 77 20.97 -7.04 -17.34
N PHE A 78 21.04 -5.85 -16.72
CA PHE A 78 19.88 -5.20 -16.13
C PHE A 78 18.85 -4.81 -17.20
N GLY A 79 17.77 -5.60 -17.29
CA GLY A 79 16.65 -5.32 -18.18
C GLY A 79 15.58 -4.41 -17.56
N PHE A 80 15.32 -3.24 -18.13
CA PHE A 80 14.31 -2.29 -17.62
C PHE A 80 12.87 -2.65 -18.04
N SER A 81 12.71 -3.55 -19.02
CA SER A 81 11.40 -3.94 -19.58
C SER A 81 10.39 -4.46 -18.54
N PRO A 82 10.74 -5.33 -17.57
CA PRO A 82 9.78 -5.77 -16.54
C PRO A 82 9.30 -4.62 -15.65
N ILE A 83 10.18 -3.68 -15.31
CA ILE A 83 9.85 -2.48 -14.54
C ILE A 83 8.84 -1.64 -15.31
N TRP A 84 9.13 -1.33 -16.56
CA TRP A 84 8.26 -0.50 -17.39
C TRP A 84 6.89 -1.12 -17.65
N LYS A 85 6.83 -2.44 -17.88
CA LYS A 85 5.57 -3.18 -17.99
C LYS A 85 4.72 -3.09 -16.72
N TYR A 86 5.37 -3.21 -15.56
CA TYR A 86 4.69 -3.09 -14.27
C TYR A 86 4.17 -1.68 -14.04
N VAL A 87 5.01 -0.65 -14.24
CA VAL A 87 4.64 0.76 -14.08
C VAL A 87 3.47 1.12 -14.99
N LYS A 88 3.50 0.74 -16.27
CA LYS A 88 2.36 0.95 -17.19
C LYS A 88 1.08 0.31 -16.68
N LYS A 89 1.14 -0.92 -16.13
CA LYS A 89 -0.03 -1.59 -15.55
C LYS A 89 -0.57 -0.80 -14.35
N ILE A 90 0.30 -0.36 -13.43
CA ILE A 90 -0.11 0.39 -12.23
C ILE A 90 -0.72 1.74 -12.61
N LEU A 91 -0.10 2.47 -13.53
CA LEU A 91 -0.63 3.76 -14.01
C LEU A 91 -1.97 3.58 -14.74
N TRP A 92 -2.14 2.51 -15.54
CA TRP A 92 -3.42 2.17 -16.14
C TRP A 92 -4.51 1.94 -15.07
N LEU A 93 -4.21 1.14 -14.04
CA LEU A 93 -5.14 0.91 -12.92
C LEU A 93 -5.47 2.22 -12.20
N TYR A 94 -4.47 3.07 -11.99
CA TYR A 94 -4.65 4.38 -11.36
C TYR A 94 -5.61 5.28 -12.16
N LEU A 95 -5.37 5.41 -13.48
CA LEU A 95 -6.22 6.21 -14.36
C LEU A 95 -7.64 5.66 -14.43
N PHE A 96 -7.79 4.35 -14.61
CA PHE A 96 -9.09 3.70 -14.69
C PHE A 96 -9.91 3.93 -13.40
N TRP A 97 -9.33 3.63 -12.24
CA TRP A 97 -10.04 3.78 -10.98
C TRP A 97 -10.24 5.24 -10.58
N SER A 98 -9.34 6.15 -10.93
CA SER A 98 -9.55 7.59 -10.77
C SER A 98 -10.77 8.07 -11.59
N ALA A 99 -10.95 7.57 -12.81
CA ALA A 99 -12.13 7.86 -13.62
C ALA A 99 -13.43 7.28 -12.99
N VAL A 100 -13.38 6.05 -12.45
CA VAL A 100 -14.51 5.44 -11.73
C VAL A 100 -14.91 6.26 -10.49
N TYR A 101 -13.94 6.84 -9.78
CA TYR A 101 -14.19 7.67 -8.58
C TYR A 101 -14.48 9.14 -8.89
N PHE A 102 -14.34 9.58 -10.15
CA PHE A 102 -14.58 10.98 -10.52
C PHE A 102 -15.99 11.47 -10.14
N PRO A 103 -17.11 10.71 -10.35
CA PRO A 103 -18.43 11.16 -9.95
C PRO A 103 -18.56 11.48 -8.46
N PHE A 104 -17.93 10.68 -7.58
CA PHE A 104 -17.95 10.91 -6.13
C PHE A 104 -17.15 12.16 -5.75
N THR A 105 -15.99 12.36 -6.39
CA THR A 105 -15.19 13.57 -6.22
C THR A 105 -15.97 14.81 -6.68
N ALA A 106 -16.59 14.74 -7.86
CA ALA A 106 -17.40 15.81 -8.41
C ALA A 106 -18.60 16.15 -7.51
N ALA A 107 -19.33 15.14 -7.02
CA ALA A 107 -20.46 15.33 -6.11
C ALA A 107 -20.03 16.01 -4.79
N ARG A 108 -18.87 15.62 -4.24
CA ARG A 108 -18.32 16.25 -3.01
C ARG A 108 -17.96 17.71 -3.25
N ILE A 109 -17.29 18.04 -4.34
CA ILE A 109 -16.87 19.41 -4.66
C ILE A 109 -18.12 20.27 -4.98
N TYR A 110 -19.07 19.71 -5.75
CA TYR A 110 -20.32 20.37 -6.07
C TYR A 110 -21.12 20.75 -4.82
N ARG A 111 -21.22 19.83 -3.85
CA ARG A 111 -21.89 20.12 -2.56
C ARG A 111 -21.23 21.28 -1.82
N ASN A 112 -19.91 21.45 -1.92
CA ASN A 112 -19.16 22.46 -1.18
C ASN A 112 -19.07 23.82 -1.91
N ARG A 113 -19.11 23.85 -3.26
CA ARG A 113 -18.86 25.06 -4.07
C ARG A 113 -20.03 25.52 -4.95
N GLY A 114 -21.12 24.72 -5.07
CA GLY A 114 -22.29 25.07 -5.90
C GLY A 114 -22.10 24.84 -7.41
N THR A 115 -23.12 25.23 -8.20
CA THR A 115 -23.31 24.84 -9.61
C THR A 115 -22.35 25.50 -10.63
N GLY A 116 -21.76 26.66 -10.30
CA GLY A 116 -20.93 27.44 -11.26
C GLY A 116 -19.51 26.89 -11.51
N ALA A 117 -19.15 25.75 -10.91
CA ALA A 117 -17.76 25.33 -10.77
C ALA A 117 -17.35 24.09 -11.61
N ALA A 118 -18.13 23.67 -12.61
CA ALA A 118 -17.85 22.39 -13.32
C ALA A 118 -16.45 22.30 -13.92
N LEU A 119 -15.98 23.36 -14.58
CA LEU A 119 -14.64 23.41 -15.15
C LEU A 119 -13.56 23.39 -14.05
N SER A 120 -13.77 24.18 -12.98
CA SER A 120 -12.81 24.21 -11.86
C SER A 120 -12.78 22.88 -11.12
N ILE A 121 -13.90 22.17 -10.99
CA ILE A 121 -13.97 20.80 -10.42
C ILE A 121 -13.11 19.84 -11.25
N PHE A 122 -13.24 19.87 -12.56
CA PHE A 122 -12.47 19.02 -13.47
C PHE A 122 -10.97 19.36 -13.43
N LEU A 123 -10.61 20.64 -13.44
CA LEU A 123 -9.22 21.08 -13.36
C LEU A 123 -8.58 20.73 -12.00
N ASP A 124 -9.29 20.91 -10.89
CA ASP A 124 -8.84 20.51 -9.56
C ASP A 124 -8.65 18.99 -9.47
N TRP A 125 -9.53 18.21 -10.08
CA TRP A 125 -9.39 16.76 -10.13
C TRP A 125 -8.16 16.34 -10.96
N LEU A 126 -7.94 16.95 -12.14
CA LEU A 126 -6.74 16.70 -12.94
C LEU A 126 -5.46 17.07 -12.18
N LYS A 127 -5.44 18.22 -11.52
CA LYS A 127 -4.33 18.64 -10.67
C LYS A 127 -4.07 17.63 -9.56
N ASN A 128 -5.11 17.19 -8.87
CA ASN A 128 -5.01 16.21 -7.80
C ASN A 128 -4.53 14.85 -8.31
N MET A 129 -4.94 14.43 -9.52
CA MET A 129 -4.41 13.21 -10.14
C MET A 129 -2.89 13.22 -10.29
N VAL A 130 -2.30 14.39 -10.57
CA VAL A 130 -0.85 14.51 -10.78
C VAL A 130 -0.09 14.67 -9.45
N PHE A 131 -0.61 15.51 -8.55
CA PHE A 131 0.15 15.97 -7.37
C PHE A 131 -0.23 15.29 -6.05
N SER A 132 -1.46 14.80 -5.91
CA SER A 132 -1.92 14.26 -4.62
C SER A 132 -2.44 12.83 -4.70
N ALA A 133 -3.42 12.60 -5.48
CA ALA A 133 -4.08 11.37 -5.93
C ALA A 133 -5.47 11.76 -6.46
N GLY A 134 -5.95 11.13 -7.52
CA GLY A 134 -7.29 11.41 -8.06
C GLY A 134 -8.42 11.11 -7.08
N TYR A 135 -8.16 10.19 -6.14
CA TYR A 135 -8.98 9.90 -4.97
C TYR A 135 -8.09 9.45 -3.81
N GLY A 136 -8.38 9.87 -2.59
CA GLY A 136 -7.47 9.80 -1.44
C GLY A 136 -6.76 8.48 -1.22
N PHE A 137 -7.45 7.33 -1.25
CA PHE A 137 -6.82 6.03 -1.02
C PHE A 137 -6.02 5.48 -2.23
N LEU A 138 -6.21 6.04 -3.44
CA LEU A 138 -5.47 5.61 -4.65
C LEU A 138 -4.00 6.08 -4.67
N TRP A 139 -3.58 6.91 -3.70
CA TRP A 139 -2.21 7.45 -3.60
C TRP A 139 -1.12 6.37 -3.68
N TYR A 140 -1.41 5.16 -3.19
CA TYR A 140 -0.48 4.04 -3.20
C TYR A 140 -0.03 3.66 -4.63
N LEU A 141 -0.89 3.80 -5.64
CA LEU A 141 -0.57 3.42 -7.02
C LEU A 141 0.52 4.30 -7.64
N PRO A 142 0.36 5.65 -7.73
CA PRO A 142 1.42 6.51 -8.24
C PRO A 142 2.66 6.47 -7.34
N ALA A 143 2.51 6.34 -6.01
CA ALA A 143 3.62 6.15 -5.10
C ALA A 143 4.43 4.88 -5.41
N THR A 144 3.75 3.75 -5.69
CA THR A 144 4.40 2.49 -6.11
C THR A 144 5.14 2.66 -7.44
N ALA A 145 4.51 3.31 -8.42
CA ALA A 145 5.13 3.54 -9.73
C ALA A 145 6.41 4.38 -9.60
N ALA A 146 6.35 5.49 -8.85
CA ALA A 146 7.49 6.37 -8.60
C ALA A 146 8.63 5.64 -7.87
N ALA A 147 8.31 4.90 -6.79
CA ALA A 147 9.29 4.16 -6.01
C ALA A 147 9.98 3.04 -6.85
N VAL A 148 9.20 2.28 -7.63
CA VAL A 148 9.74 1.23 -8.51
C VAL A 148 10.66 1.81 -9.59
N LEU A 149 10.28 2.96 -10.18
CA LEU A 149 11.11 3.66 -11.17
C LEU A 149 12.40 4.16 -10.54
N ALA A 150 12.33 4.81 -9.38
CA ALA A 150 13.49 5.37 -8.70
C ALA A 150 14.50 4.27 -8.29
N VAL A 151 14.03 3.22 -7.63
CA VAL A 151 14.88 2.06 -7.27
C VAL A 151 15.45 1.39 -8.53
N GLY A 152 14.61 1.18 -9.56
CA GLY A 152 15.04 0.58 -10.82
C GLY A 152 16.09 1.43 -11.55
N PHE A 153 15.96 2.75 -11.54
CA PHE A 153 16.92 3.67 -12.13
C PHE A 153 18.29 3.60 -11.43
N LEU A 154 18.30 3.63 -10.09
CA LEU A 154 19.55 3.54 -9.33
C LEU A 154 20.25 2.20 -9.56
N LEU A 155 19.51 1.09 -9.55
CA LEU A 155 20.07 -0.24 -9.84
C LEU A 155 20.59 -0.35 -11.28
N LYS A 156 19.92 0.26 -12.26
CA LYS A 156 20.39 0.37 -13.63
C LYS A 156 21.71 1.15 -13.74
N LYS A 157 21.86 2.18 -12.91
CA LYS A 157 23.12 2.96 -12.78
C LYS A 157 24.20 2.22 -11.98
N ARG A 158 23.98 0.92 -11.67
CA ARG A 158 24.92 0.05 -10.92
C ARG A 158 25.14 0.49 -9.46
N VAL A 159 24.26 1.32 -8.89
CA VAL A 159 24.27 1.58 -7.46
C VAL A 159 23.97 0.27 -6.72
N SER A 160 24.78 -0.09 -5.75
CA SER A 160 24.58 -1.33 -5.00
C SER A 160 23.25 -1.34 -4.27
N ILE A 161 22.62 -2.49 -4.14
CA ILE A 161 21.33 -2.62 -3.43
C ILE A 161 21.43 -2.16 -1.97
N ASN A 162 22.61 -2.29 -1.34
CA ASN A 162 22.82 -1.81 0.03
C ASN A 162 22.86 -0.27 0.07
N ALA A 163 23.49 0.38 -0.91
CA ALA A 163 23.45 1.85 -1.02
C ALA A 163 22.03 2.36 -1.32
N VAL A 164 21.28 1.69 -2.20
CA VAL A 164 19.87 2.01 -2.47
C VAL A 164 19.04 1.89 -1.18
N LEU A 165 19.26 0.86 -0.37
CA LEU A 165 18.60 0.71 0.93
C LEU A 165 18.99 1.81 1.92
N ALA A 166 20.28 2.19 1.98
CA ALA A 166 20.74 3.27 2.85
C ALA A 166 20.08 4.60 2.46
N ILE A 167 20.03 4.93 1.15
CA ILE A 167 19.31 6.10 0.64
C ILE A 167 17.84 6.04 1.06
N GLY A 168 17.18 4.89 0.83
CA GLY A 168 15.77 4.70 1.19
C GLY A 168 15.53 4.82 2.69
N PHE A 169 16.43 4.33 3.52
CA PHE A 169 16.34 4.47 4.98
C PHE A 169 16.47 5.94 5.41
N CYS A 170 17.43 6.69 4.87
CA CYS A 170 17.55 8.12 5.14
C CYS A 170 16.29 8.90 4.72
N LEU A 171 15.76 8.63 3.52
CA LEU A 171 14.50 9.23 3.06
C LEU A 171 13.33 8.88 3.98
N TYR A 172 13.27 7.63 4.44
CA TYR A 172 12.24 7.18 5.38
C TYR A 172 12.33 7.87 6.73
N LEU A 173 13.54 8.08 7.27
CA LEU A 173 13.72 8.84 8.50
C LEU A 173 13.21 10.29 8.36
N VAL A 174 13.50 10.94 7.22
CA VAL A 174 12.92 12.26 6.91
C VAL A 174 11.39 12.18 6.84
N GLY A 175 10.86 11.11 6.22
CA GLY A 175 9.43 10.85 6.17
C GLY A 175 8.77 10.73 7.55
N LEU A 176 9.41 10.00 8.46
CA LEU A 176 8.96 9.85 9.86
C LEU A 176 8.85 11.19 10.59
N CYS A 177 9.78 12.12 10.32
CA CYS A 177 9.74 13.47 10.90
C CYS A 177 8.51 14.28 10.46
N GLY A 178 7.92 13.97 9.30
CA GLY A 178 6.67 14.55 8.81
C GLY A 178 5.40 13.80 9.25
N GLN A 179 5.52 12.72 10.02
CA GLN A 179 4.43 11.84 10.43
C GLN A 179 4.45 11.57 11.94
N SER A 180 4.81 10.35 12.33
CA SER A 180 4.74 9.90 13.74
C SER A 180 5.72 10.62 14.67
N TYR A 181 6.82 11.16 14.16
CA TYR A 181 7.83 11.87 14.96
C TYR A 181 7.82 13.38 14.77
N PHE A 182 6.76 13.94 14.20
CA PHE A 182 6.64 15.38 13.94
C PHE A 182 6.76 16.23 15.21
N GLY A 183 6.10 15.82 16.30
CA GLY A 183 6.17 16.52 17.58
C GLY A 183 7.54 16.49 18.24
N LEU A 184 8.32 15.40 18.02
CA LEU A 184 9.72 15.34 18.48
C LEU A 184 10.57 16.39 17.77
N VAL A 185 10.42 16.53 16.45
CA VAL A 185 11.16 17.53 15.66
C VAL A 185 10.79 18.93 16.08
N ARG A 186 9.51 19.19 16.38
CA ARG A 186 9.06 20.52 16.88
C ARG A 186 9.64 20.91 18.22
N GLN A 187 10.08 19.95 19.03
CA GLN A 187 10.72 20.23 20.34
C GLN A 187 12.18 20.64 20.20
N ILE A 188 12.81 20.42 19.03
CA ILE A 188 14.19 20.83 18.78
C ILE A 188 14.21 22.34 18.53
N PRO A 189 14.99 23.14 19.30
CA PRO A 189 15.13 24.56 19.03
C PRO A 189 15.67 24.80 17.61
N HIS A 190 15.01 25.65 16.84
CA HIS A 190 15.44 26.03 15.50
C HIS A 190 15.13 27.50 15.21
N SER A 191 15.88 28.08 14.27
CA SER A 191 15.67 29.48 13.92
C SER A 191 14.34 29.68 13.17
N PRO A 192 13.76 30.89 13.22
CA PRO A 192 12.55 31.22 12.46
C PRO A 192 12.71 30.96 10.97
N GLU A 193 13.88 31.20 10.38
CA GLU A 193 14.20 31.00 8.96
C GLU A 193 14.15 29.51 8.62
N LEU A 194 14.75 28.64 9.46
CA LEU A 194 14.70 27.20 9.27
C LEU A 194 13.26 26.68 9.38
N SER A 195 12.48 27.20 10.33
CA SER A 195 11.06 26.87 10.47
C SER A 195 10.28 27.22 9.21
N ALA A 196 10.50 28.42 8.65
CA ALA A 196 9.84 28.87 7.44
C ALA A 196 10.22 28.01 6.24
N ALA A 197 11.52 27.67 6.09
CA ALA A 197 12.00 26.79 5.03
C ALA A 197 11.38 25.38 5.12
N VAL A 198 11.38 24.76 6.30
CA VAL A 198 10.76 23.44 6.54
C VAL A 198 9.27 23.47 6.23
N LYS A 199 8.57 24.52 6.67
CA LYS A 199 7.15 24.71 6.35
C LYS A 199 6.91 24.82 4.85
N SER A 200 7.69 25.64 4.14
CA SER A 200 7.55 25.79 2.68
C SER A 200 7.78 24.47 1.94
N VAL A 201 8.77 23.69 2.35
CA VAL A 201 9.02 22.35 1.80
C VAL A 201 7.84 21.42 2.10
N TYR A 202 7.31 21.45 3.32
CA TYR A 202 6.17 20.61 3.70
C TYR A 202 4.91 21.00 2.95
N ASP A 203 4.62 22.29 2.81
CA ASP A 203 3.48 22.82 2.06
C ASP A 203 3.57 22.44 0.56
N PHE A 204 4.79 22.39 0.00
CA PHE A 204 5.03 21.94 -1.38
C PHE A 204 4.83 20.43 -1.55
N ILE A 205 5.33 19.62 -0.62
CA ILE A 205 5.26 18.15 -0.67
C ILE A 205 3.84 17.66 -0.30
N GLY A 206 3.12 18.39 0.55
CA GLY A 206 1.79 18.09 1.07
C GLY A 206 1.78 16.97 2.11
N THR A 207 2.45 15.85 1.86
CA THR A 207 2.59 14.73 2.81
C THR A 207 3.85 13.93 2.52
N THR A 208 4.49 13.44 3.58
CA THR A 208 5.63 12.50 3.45
C THR A 208 5.17 11.05 3.23
N ARG A 209 3.86 10.78 3.28
CA ARG A 209 3.26 9.52 2.90
C ARG A 209 3.17 9.42 1.37
N ASN A 210 4.29 9.12 0.73
CA ASN A 210 4.40 9.07 -0.72
C ASN A 210 5.44 8.06 -1.19
N GLY A 211 5.66 7.98 -2.51
CA GLY A 211 6.57 7.01 -3.12
C GLY A 211 8.04 7.22 -2.78
N ILE A 212 8.46 8.44 -2.45
CA ILE A 212 9.85 8.79 -2.17
C ILE A 212 10.19 8.50 -0.71
N PHE A 213 9.43 9.05 0.22
CA PHE A 213 9.74 8.96 1.64
C PHE A 213 9.26 7.64 2.26
N GLU A 214 8.15 7.08 1.81
CA GLU A 214 7.63 5.81 2.34
C GLU A 214 7.88 4.64 1.37
N GLY A 215 7.40 4.71 0.13
CA GLY A 215 7.41 3.59 -0.80
C GLY A 215 8.80 3.10 -1.17
N PHE A 216 9.77 4.01 -1.32
CA PHE A 216 11.11 3.71 -1.82
C PHE A 216 11.83 2.65 -1.00
N VAL A 217 11.89 2.79 0.32
CA VAL A 217 12.60 1.85 1.20
C VAL A 217 11.99 0.45 1.17
N PHE A 218 10.66 0.35 1.15
CA PHE A 218 9.97 -0.94 1.10
C PHE A 218 10.13 -1.62 -0.26
N ILE A 219 10.08 -0.87 -1.36
CA ILE A 219 10.39 -1.39 -2.70
C ILE A 219 11.84 -1.90 -2.75
N ALA A 220 12.80 -1.16 -2.19
CA ALA A 220 14.20 -1.56 -2.12
C ALA A 220 14.41 -2.81 -1.25
N LEU A 221 13.70 -2.93 -0.11
CA LEU A 221 13.68 -4.15 0.71
C LEU A 221 13.16 -5.36 -0.08
N GLY A 222 12.10 -5.18 -0.85
CA GLY A 222 11.57 -6.19 -1.76
C GLY A 222 12.58 -6.59 -2.84
N ALA A 223 13.23 -5.60 -3.47
CA ALA A 223 14.28 -5.83 -4.45
C ALA A 223 15.47 -6.60 -3.85
N LYS A 224 15.89 -6.30 -2.61
CA LYS A 224 16.95 -7.06 -1.92
C LYS A 224 16.54 -8.50 -1.66
N LEU A 225 15.32 -8.75 -1.19
CA LEU A 225 14.83 -10.12 -0.98
C LEU A 225 14.68 -10.90 -2.29
N SER A 226 14.38 -10.24 -3.41
CA SER A 226 14.25 -10.90 -4.71
C SER A 226 15.54 -11.53 -5.21
N GLN A 227 16.70 -11.08 -4.72
CA GLN A 227 18.01 -11.64 -5.06
C GLN A 227 18.36 -12.91 -4.27
N LYS A 228 17.58 -13.22 -3.23
CA LYS A 228 17.83 -14.41 -2.41
C LYS A 228 17.10 -15.62 -2.99
N GLU A 229 17.74 -16.78 -2.88
CA GLU A 229 17.15 -18.07 -3.20
C GLU A 229 16.54 -18.74 -1.97
N ASN A 230 17.11 -18.51 -0.81
CA ASN A 230 16.64 -19.04 0.46
C ASN A 230 16.09 -17.92 1.36
N PHE A 231 14.85 -18.06 1.80
CA PHE A 231 14.15 -17.09 2.67
C PHE A 231 14.18 -17.52 4.15
N GLY A 232 14.78 -18.66 4.47
CA GLY A 232 14.82 -19.24 5.80
C GLY A 232 13.63 -20.16 6.07
N THR A 233 13.26 -20.33 7.34
CA THR A 233 12.15 -21.19 7.75
C THR A 233 10.93 -20.37 8.16
N LEU A 234 9.74 -20.94 7.98
CA LEU A 234 8.49 -20.30 8.40
C LEU A 234 8.52 -19.91 9.87
N LYS A 235 8.99 -20.84 10.76
CA LYS A 235 9.07 -20.61 12.21
C LYS A 235 9.92 -19.39 12.56
N LYS A 236 11.13 -19.28 12.01
CA LYS A 236 12.03 -18.13 12.26
C LYS A 236 11.46 -16.82 11.70
N SER A 237 10.84 -16.86 10.52
CA SER A 237 10.25 -15.68 9.89
C SER A 237 9.02 -15.19 10.65
N ALA A 238 8.16 -16.11 11.09
CA ALA A 238 6.97 -15.81 11.90
C ALA A 238 7.35 -15.27 13.29
N ALA A 239 8.38 -15.85 13.94
CA ALA A 239 8.89 -15.33 15.21
C ALA A 239 9.45 -13.91 15.06
N GLY A 240 10.20 -13.64 13.98
CA GLY A 240 10.67 -12.28 13.67
C GLY A 240 9.52 -11.30 13.40
N LEU A 241 8.46 -11.75 12.72
CA LEU A 241 7.25 -10.93 12.51
C LEU A 241 6.56 -10.63 13.85
N ALA A 242 6.36 -11.64 14.69
CA ALA A 242 5.74 -11.45 16.01
C ALA A 242 6.52 -10.46 16.87
N LEU A 243 7.84 -10.60 16.95
CA LEU A 243 8.69 -9.65 17.67
C LEU A 243 8.59 -8.24 17.08
N SER A 244 8.61 -8.11 15.75
CA SER A 244 8.48 -6.81 15.09
C SER A 244 7.13 -6.15 15.37
N LEU A 245 6.04 -6.92 15.44
CA LEU A 245 4.72 -6.41 15.79
C LEU A 245 4.64 -5.98 17.27
N ILE A 246 5.29 -6.69 18.18
CA ILE A 246 5.40 -6.28 19.59
C ILE A 246 6.15 -4.95 19.70
N LEU A 247 7.27 -4.81 18.98
CA LEU A 247 8.03 -3.57 18.94
C LEU A 247 7.23 -2.42 18.30
N LEU A 248 6.45 -2.70 17.27
CA LEU A 248 5.53 -1.72 16.65
C LEU A 248 4.46 -1.25 17.66
N CYS A 249 3.90 -2.15 18.45
CA CYS A 249 2.97 -1.77 19.53
C CYS A 249 3.66 -0.87 20.58
N GLY A 250 4.90 -1.17 20.94
CA GLY A 250 5.70 -0.33 21.85
C GLY A 250 5.96 1.06 21.27
N GLU A 251 6.34 1.13 19.99
CA GLU A 251 6.56 2.42 19.28
C GLU A 251 5.24 3.22 19.21
N PHE A 252 4.13 2.58 18.82
CA PHE A 252 2.80 3.21 18.81
C PHE A 252 2.41 3.78 20.18
N ALA A 253 2.62 3.01 21.26
CA ALA A 253 2.33 3.44 22.63
C ALA A 253 3.20 4.65 23.03
N LEU A 254 4.50 4.60 22.70
CA LEU A 254 5.44 5.70 22.96
C LEU A 254 5.03 6.99 22.23
N VAL A 255 4.85 6.91 20.90
CA VAL A 255 4.46 8.03 20.04
C VAL A 255 3.12 8.64 20.49
N SER A 256 2.17 7.79 20.89
CA SER A 256 0.86 8.23 21.41
C SER A 256 1.00 8.92 22.77
N LYS A 257 1.76 8.35 23.71
CA LYS A 257 2.00 8.93 25.04
C LYS A 257 2.71 10.28 24.96
N MET A 258 3.71 10.38 24.10
CA MET A 258 4.52 11.60 23.92
C MET A 258 3.83 12.65 23.05
N ARG A 259 2.69 12.34 22.44
CA ARG A 259 1.95 13.21 21.50
C ARG A 259 2.82 13.73 20.36
N TRP A 260 3.76 12.90 19.86
CA TRP A 260 4.69 13.30 18.78
C TRP A 260 4.04 13.28 17.40
N ARG A 261 2.95 12.56 17.23
CA ARG A 261 2.31 12.35 15.94
C ARG A 261 1.70 13.62 15.32
N LEU A 262 1.85 13.75 14.02
CA LEU A 262 0.93 14.50 13.17
C LEU A 262 -0.14 13.53 12.62
N GLU A 263 0.34 12.40 12.06
CA GLU A 263 -0.46 11.28 11.57
C GLU A 263 0.15 9.95 12.04
N PHE A 264 -0.61 8.85 11.97
CA PHE A 264 -0.16 7.51 12.36
C PHE A 264 0.26 6.63 11.17
N ASP A 265 0.62 7.20 10.02
CA ASP A 265 0.82 6.42 8.81
C ASP A 265 2.18 5.70 8.74
N MET A 266 3.22 6.26 9.35
CA MET A 266 4.59 5.76 9.26
C MET A 266 5.19 5.53 10.65
N TYR A 267 5.82 4.36 10.85
CA TYR A 267 6.57 3.98 12.05
C TYR A 267 7.90 3.32 11.67
N LEU A 268 8.92 3.48 12.51
CA LEU A 268 10.23 2.87 12.28
C LEU A 268 10.12 1.33 12.24
N MET A 269 9.32 0.75 13.14
CA MET A 269 9.14 -0.70 13.24
C MET A 269 8.33 -1.31 12.08
N LEU A 270 7.75 -0.51 11.19
CA LEU A 270 7.17 -1.04 9.95
C LEU A 270 8.23 -1.66 9.02
N LEU A 271 9.49 -1.22 9.11
CA LEU A 271 10.59 -1.79 8.31
C LEU A 271 10.82 -3.27 8.62
N PRO A 272 11.11 -3.66 9.88
CA PRO A 272 11.24 -5.07 10.23
C PRO A 272 9.91 -5.83 10.08
N CYS A 273 8.75 -5.22 10.34
CA CYS A 273 7.45 -5.85 10.10
C CYS A 273 7.30 -6.24 8.62
N ALA A 274 7.51 -5.33 7.68
CA ALA A 274 7.40 -5.61 6.24
C ALA A 274 8.41 -6.67 5.77
N TRP A 275 9.66 -6.61 6.27
CA TRP A 275 10.69 -7.59 5.97
C TRP A 275 10.29 -9.00 6.41
N PHE A 276 9.93 -9.18 7.68
CA PHE A 276 9.56 -10.49 8.20
C PHE A 276 8.19 -10.96 7.71
N MET A 277 7.25 -10.06 7.46
CA MET A 277 5.97 -10.39 6.86
C MET A 277 6.13 -10.95 5.44
N LEU A 278 6.99 -10.33 4.62
CA LEU A 278 7.31 -10.88 3.29
C LEU A 278 8.04 -12.22 3.38
N LYS A 279 9.02 -12.38 4.29
CA LYS A 279 9.70 -13.66 4.51
C LYS A 279 8.73 -14.75 4.97
N THR A 280 7.81 -14.41 5.87
CA THR A 280 6.76 -15.33 6.33
C THR A 280 5.88 -15.74 5.16
N ALA A 281 5.41 -14.79 4.35
CA ALA A 281 4.62 -15.06 3.15
C ALA A 281 5.37 -15.93 2.12
N LEU A 282 6.67 -15.72 1.93
CA LEU A 282 7.50 -16.53 1.02
C LEU A 282 7.72 -17.96 1.52
N CYS A 283 7.77 -18.16 2.85
CA CYS A 283 7.90 -19.48 3.46
C CYS A 283 6.57 -20.19 3.68
N PHE A 284 5.45 -19.44 3.70
CA PHE A 284 4.13 -19.98 3.94
C PHE A 284 3.62 -20.81 2.77
N ARG A 285 3.24 -22.05 3.05
CA ARG A 285 2.69 -23.00 2.08
C ARG A 285 1.25 -23.35 2.52
N PRO A 286 0.24 -22.57 2.08
CA PRO A 286 -1.13 -22.85 2.48
C PRO A 286 -1.59 -24.20 1.93
N ASN A 287 -2.19 -25.03 2.80
CA ASN A 287 -2.77 -26.31 2.41
C ASN A 287 -4.22 -26.13 1.92
N LEU A 288 -4.34 -25.45 0.77
CA LEU A 288 -5.62 -25.16 0.11
C LEU A 288 -5.53 -25.54 -1.37
N PRO A 289 -6.65 -25.89 -2.00
CA PRO A 289 -6.68 -26.14 -3.45
C PRO A 289 -6.10 -24.96 -4.25
N GLU A 290 -5.29 -25.27 -5.24
CA GLU A 290 -4.62 -24.23 -6.06
C GLU A 290 -5.63 -23.26 -6.71
N LYS A 291 -6.82 -23.74 -7.07
CA LYS A 291 -7.90 -22.92 -7.61
C LYS A 291 -8.30 -21.80 -6.65
N LEU A 292 -8.41 -22.09 -5.35
CA LEU A 292 -8.74 -21.08 -4.33
C LEU A 292 -7.57 -20.12 -4.12
N LEU A 293 -6.34 -20.61 -4.06
CA LEU A 293 -5.14 -19.76 -3.88
C LEU A 293 -4.98 -18.77 -5.03
N ARG A 294 -5.30 -19.15 -6.25
CA ARG A 294 -5.28 -18.27 -7.43
C ARG A 294 -6.31 -17.14 -7.36
N LEU A 295 -7.37 -17.28 -6.56
CA LEU A 295 -8.39 -16.25 -6.36
C LEU A 295 -7.93 -15.16 -5.39
N CYS A 296 -7.00 -15.44 -4.47
CA CYS A 296 -6.53 -14.45 -3.48
C CYS A 296 -6.05 -13.14 -4.12
N ARG A 297 -5.31 -13.23 -5.24
CA ARG A 297 -4.79 -12.05 -5.95
C ARG A 297 -5.89 -11.14 -6.52
N PRO A 298 -6.84 -11.63 -7.36
CA PRO A 298 -7.91 -10.79 -7.87
C PRO A 298 -8.82 -10.25 -6.77
N TYR A 299 -9.16 -11.06 -5.74
CA TYR A 299 -9.93 -10.58 -4.60
C TYR A 299 -9.22 -9.44 -3.87
N SER A 300 -7.93 -9.60 -3.55
CA SER A 300 -7.13 -8.54 -2.90
C SER A 300 -7.19 -7.23 -3.68
N SER A 301 -7.00 -7.28 -5.00
CA SER A 301 -7.02 -6.07 -5.84
C SER A 301 -8.42 -5.45 -5.91
N LEU A 302 -9.46 -6.27 -6.15
CA LEU A 302 -10.83 -5.78 -6.31
C LEU A 302 -11.39 -5.21 -5.00
N ILE A 303 -11.16 -5.87 -3.84
CA ILE A 303 -11.56 -5.34 -2.54
C ILE A 303 -10.89 -3.98 -2.31
N TYR A 304 -9.56 -3.88 -2.57
CA TYR A 304 -8.84 -2.61 -2.45
C TYR A 304 -9.46 -1.52 -3.32
N PHE A 305 -9.86 -1.84 -4.55
CA PHE A 305 -10.39 -0.84 -5.46
C PHE A 305 -11.87 -0.49 -5.23
N THR A 306 -12.68 -1.39 -4.68
CA THR A 306 -14.14 -1.20 -4.67
C THR A 306 -14.71 -0.86 -3.30
N HIS A 307 -14.01 -1.10 -2.19
CA HIS A 307 -14.58 -0.89 -0.85
C HIS A 307 -15.11 0.53 -0.63
N MET A 308 -14.37 1.56 -1.07
CA MET A 308 -14.80 2.95 -0.93
C MET A 308 -15.99 3.32 -1.81
N LEU A 309 -16.21 2.62 -2.97
CA LEU A 309 -17.41 2.85 -3.79
C LEU A 309 -18.68 2.59 -3.00
N PHE A 310 -18.68 1.56 -2.17
CA PHE A 310 -19.85 1.19 -1.38
C PHE A 310 -20.02 2.10 -0.16
N ILE A 311 -18.92 2.49 0.48
CA ILE A 311 -18.93 3.42 1.61
C ILE A 311 -19.43 4.80 1.15
N ASP A 312 -18.81 5.36 0.10
CA ASP A 312 -19.20 6.67 -0.44
C ASP A 312 -20.61 6.65 -1.07
N GLY A 313 -20.93 5.53 -1.76
CA GLY A 313 -22.27 5.30 -2.32
C GLY A 313 -23.33 5.32 -1.21
N TYR A 314 -23.13 4.57 -0.13
CA TYR A 314 -24.02 4.58 1.02
C TYR A 314 -24.23 5.98 1.59
N CYS A 315 -23.13 6.70 1.89
CA CYS A 315 -23.20 8.06 2.42
C CYS A 315 -23.91 9.04 1.45
N LEU A 316 -23.71 8.87 0.14
CA LEU A 316 -24.34 9.72 -0.87
C LEU A 316 -25.85 9.47 -0.96
N PHE A 317 -26.29 8.21 -1.00
CA PHE A 317 -27.70 7.83 -1.16
C PHE A 317 -28.52 8.03 0.11
N THR A 318 -27.97 7.71 1.27
CA THR A 318 -28.68 7.86 2.55
C THR A 318 -28.57 9.26 3.15
N ARG A 319 -27.70 10.12 2.59
CA ARG A 319 -27.30 11.41 3.18
C ARG A 319 -26.74 11.26 4.61
N ALA A 320 -26.38 10.04 4.99
CA ALA A 320 -25.76 9.77 6.28
C ALA A 320 -24.36 10.39 6.33
N GLU A 321 -24.02 10.96 7.46
CA GLU A 321 -22.63 11.31 7.72
C GLU A 321 -21.79 10.04 7.81
N TYR A 322 -20.53 10.14 7.35
CA TYR A 322 -19.57 9.08 7.50
C TYR A 322 -19.29 8.87 8.99
N THR A 323 -19.61 7.69 9.51
CA THR A 323 -19.38 7.34 10.91
C THR A 323 -18.48 6.10 10.99
N ASP A 324 -17.44 6.20 11.79
CA ASP A 324 -16.55 5.08 12.08
C ASP A 324 -17.31 3.99 12.83
N SER A 325 -17.51 2.83 12.21
CA SER A 325 -18.30 1.76 12.82
C SER A 325 -18.13 0.40 12.13
N PHE A 326 -18.53 -0.66 12.83
CA PHE A 326 -18.62 -1.99 12.26
C PHE A 326 -19.61 -2.06 11.08
N LEU A 327 -20.67 -1.26 11.10
CA LEU A 327 -21.60 -1.16 9.98
C LEU A 327 -20.91 -0.68 8.71
N MET A 328 -20.09 0.38 8.80
CA MET A 328 -19.33 0.88 7.65
C MET A 328 -18.32 -0.15 7.15
N PHE A 329 -17.70 -0.91 8.05
CA PHE A 329 -16.84 -2.03 7.67
C PHE A 329 -17.62 -3.09 6.87
N ALA A 330 -18.81 -3.48 7.34
CA ALA A 330 -19.66 -4.42 6.63
C ALA A 330 -20.11 -3.88 5.25
N ILE A 331 -20.51 -2.61 5.18
CA ILE A 331 -20.89 -1.91 3.92
C ILE A 331 -19.70 -1.85 2.96
N GLY A 332 -18.48 -1.60 3.44
CA GLY A 332 -17.30 -1.57 2.60
C GLY A 332 -16.87 -2.95 2.12
N LEU A 333 -16.91 -3.97 3.00
CA LEU A 333 -16.32 -5.29 2.71
C LEU A 333 -17.30 -6.23 1.99
N LEU A 334 -18.52 -6.40 2.48
CA LEU A 334 -19.45 -7.42 1.94
C LEU A 334 -19.83 -7.18 0.48
N PRO A 335 -20.27 -5.97 0.07
CA PRO A 335 -20.55 -5.70 -1.33
C PRO A 335 -19.29 -5.76 -2.20
N ALA A 336 -18.11 -5.35 -1.67
CA ALA A 336 -16.84 -5.48 -2.38
C ALA A 336 -16.49 -6.95 -2.67
N LEU A 337 -16.75 -7.86 -1.74
CA LEU A 337 -16.61 -9.31 -1.95
C LEU A 337 -17.58 -9.83 -3.00
N LEU A 338 -18.85 -9.43 -2.96
CA LEU A 338 -19.86 -9.84 -3.94
C LEU A 338 -19.50 -9.37 -5.36
N VAL A 339 -19.14 -8.10 -5.51
CA VAL A 339 -18.72 -7.54 -6.81
C VAL A 339 -17.42 -8.19 -7.29
N SER A 340 -16.46 -8.43 -6.38
CA SER A 340 -15.24 -9.15 -6.73
C SER A 340 -15.55 -10.54 -7.29
N THR A 341 -16.46 -11.28 -6.66
CA THR A 341 -16.91 -12.59 -7.13
C THR A 341 -17.53 -12.49 -8.52
N ALA A 342 -18.46 -11.55 -8.72
CA ALA A 342 -19.12 -11.34 -10.01
C ALA A 342 -18.10 -10.98 -11.11
N VAL A 343 -17.18 -10.04 -10.85
CA VAL A 343 -16.14 -9.63 -11.80
C VAL A 343 -15.21 -10.79 -12.15
N ILE A 344 -14.80 -11.60 -11.16
CA ILE A 344 -13.91 -12.75 -11.39
C ILE A 344 -14.63 -13.81 -12.26
N LEU A 345 -15.88 -14.15 -11.95
CA LEU A 345 -16.68 -15.11 -12.71
C LEU A 345 -16.92 -14.63 -14.15
N LEU A 346 -17.32 -13.37 -14.32
CA LEU A 346 -17.54 -12.78 -15.64
C LEU A 346 -16.24 -12.72 -16.45
N SER A 347 -15.11 -12.34 -15.84
CA SER A 347 -13.81 -12.24 -16.52
C SER A 347 -13.32 -13.57 -17.08
N GLY A 348 -13.87 -14.69 -16.61
CA GLY A 348 -13.65 -16.03 -17.16
C GLY A 348 -14.31 -16.26 -18.52
N LYS A 349 -15.36 -15.51 -18.86
CA LYS A 349 -16.06 -15.59 -20.14
C LYS A 349 -15.34 -14.77 -21.21
N LYS A 350 -15.31 -15.27 -22.47
CA LYS A 350 -14.56 -14.67 -23.59
C LYS A 350 -14.93 -13.18 -23.82
N HIS A 351 -16.22 -12.86 -23.81
CA HIS A 351 -16.74 -11.50 -24.04
C HIS A 351 -16.34 -10.51 -22.95
N PHE A 352 -16.12 -10.96 -21.71
CA PHE A 352 -15.79 -10.14 -20.56
C PHE A 352 -14.31 -10.23 -20.14
N SER A 353 -13.45 -10.79 -21.01
CA SER A 353 -12.01 -10.95 -20.72
C SER A 353 -11.28 -9.62 -20.44
N PHE A 354 -11.81 -8.49 -20.94
CA PHE A 354 -11.29 -7.14 -20.66
C PHE A 354 -11.32 -6.80 -19.18
N LEU A 355 -12.24 -7.37 -18.39
CA LEU A 355 -12.31 -7.16 -16.94
C LEU A 355 -11.01 -7.59 -16.21
N LYS A 356 -10.20 -8.48 -16.79
CA LYS A 356 -8.87 -8.83 -16.24
C LYS A 356 -7.88 -7.66 -16.24
N LYS A 357 -8.19 -6.58 -16.95
CA LYS A 357 -7.32 -5.39 -17.00
C LYS A 357 -7.56 -4.41 -15.85
N ILE A 358 -8.65 -4.57 -15.08
CA ILE A 358 -9.04 -3.65 -14.02
C ILE A 358 -8.57 -4.10 -12.62
N TYR A 359 -7.84 -5.25 -12.50
CA TYR A 359 -7.29 -5.77 -11.25
C TYR A 359 -5.94 -6.48 -11.41
#